data_e54b2223f9482752b3a2d209ad787a90
#
_entry.id   e54b2223f9482752b3a2d209ad787a90
#
_cell.length_a   1.000
_cell.length_b   1.000
_cell.length_c   1.000
_cell.angle_alpha   90.00
_cell.angle_beta   90.00
_cell.angle_gamma   90.00
#
_symmetry.space_group_name_H-M   'P 1'
#
loop_
_entity.id
_entity.type
_entity.pdbx_description
1 polymer ?
#
loop_
_entity_poly.entity_id
_entity_poly.type
_entity_poly.pdbx_seq_one_letter_code
_entity_poly.pdbx_strand_id
1 'polypeptide(L)'
;RILRFDGWTKVMPALRKGDEDRTLPYVEVGSELELQKLIPSQHFTKPPARYSEASLVKELEKRGIGRPSTYASIISTIQDRGYVRVESRRFYAEKMGEIVTDRLEENFRELMNYDFTARMEDGLDQVANNHAEWKAVLDEFFAEFSEQLETAEKDPEEGGMRPNQMVMTSIDCPTCGRKMGIRTASTGVFLGCSGYALTPKERCKTT
;
A
#
# COMPACT_ATOMS: atom_id res chain seq x y z
N ARG A 1 28.65 -22.83 1.46
CA ARG A 1 27.94 -24.00 0.87
C ARG A 1 29.00 -25.00 0.43
N ILE A 2 28.81 -26.27 0.74
CA ILE A 2 29.65 -27.38 0.25
C ILE A 2 28.84 -28.09 -0.83
N LEU A 3 29.40 -28.20 -2.04
CA LEU A 3 28.80 -28.97 -3.10
C LEU A 3 29.02 -30.47 -2.78
N ARG A 4 27.95 -31.21 -2.55
CA ARG A 4 28.03 -32.66 -2.32
C ARG A 4 28.01 -33.47 -3.60
N PHE A 5 27.43 -32.93 -4.66
CA PHE A 5 27.18 -33.61 -5.90
C PHE A 5 26.75 -32.59 -6.98
N ASP A 6 27.34 -32.63 -8.15
CA ASP A 6 27.17 -31.65 -9.20
C ASP A 6 25.75 -31.65 -9.81
N GLY A 7 25.11 -32.83 -9.86
CA GLY A 7 23.77 -32.97 -10.41
C GLY A 7 23.61 -32.34 -11.78
N TRP A 8 22.52 -31.66 -11.98
CA TRP A 8 22.19 -30.95 -13.22
C TRP A 8 23.11 -29.76 -13.52
N THR A 9 23.80 -29.18 -12.52
CA THR A 9 24.71 -28.06 -12.72
C THR A 9 25.94 -28.42 -13.53
N LYS A 10 26.25 -29.73 -13.67
CA LYS A 10 27.32 -30.24 -14.55
C LYS A 10 26.98 -30.04 -16.03
N VAL A 11 25.69 -30.12 -16.36
CA VAL A 11 25.19 -29.97 -17.73
C VAL A 11 24.78 -28.53 -18.03
N MET A 12 24.24 -27.85 -17.03
CA MET A 12 23.70 -26.50 -17.16
C MET A 12 24.24 -25.62 -16.02
N PRO A 13 25.41 -25.00 -16.21
CA PRO A 13 25.97 -24.10 -15.21
C PRO A 13 25.02 -22.95 -14.95
N ALA A 14 24.87 -22.57 -13.68
CA ALA A 14 23.97 -21.50 -13.28
C ALA A 14 24.34 -20.18 -13.97
N LEU A 15 23.46 -19.64 -14.80
CA LEU A 15 23.60 -18.34 -15.47
C LEU A 15 23.46 -17.17 -14.48
N ARG A 16 24.21 -17.19 -13.38
CA ARG A 16 24.31 -16.05 -12.49
C ARG A 16 25.40 -15.11 -13.00
N LYS A 17 25.00 -14.00 -13.57
CA LYS A 17 25.88 -12.87 -13.83
C LYS A 17 26.44 -12.37 -12.49
N GLY A 18 27.73 -12.56 -12.24
CA GLY A 18 28.45 -11.79 -11.24
C GLY A 18 28.98 -12.50 -9.99
N ASP A 19 28.66 -13.77 -9.75
CA ASP A 19 29.30 -14.55 -8.69
C ASP A 19 30.02 -15.72 -9.34
N GLU A 20 31.33 -15.58 -9.49
CA GLU A 20 32.18 -16.76 -9.73
C GLU A 20 31.95 -17.68 -8.54
N ASP A 21 31.51 -18.90 -8.79
CA ASP A 21 31.37 -19.96 -7.78
C ASP A 21 32.74 -20.21 -7.18
N ARG A 22 33.09 -19.46 -6.14
CA ARG A 22 34.36 -19.69 -5.40
C ARG A 22 34.19 -20.99 -4.63
N THR A 23 34.81 -22.04 -5.16
CA THR A 23 34.97 -23.29 -4.43
C THR A 23 35.91 -23.03 -3.27
N LEU A 24 35.38 -23.10 -2.06
CA LEU A 24 36.23 -22.98 -0.86
C LEU A 24 37.11 -24.21 -0.71
N PRO A 25 38.38 -24.05 -0.28
CA PRO A 25 39.25 -25.17 0.00
C PRO A 25 38.69 -26.07 1.10
N TYR A 26 38.99 -27.34 1.05
CA TYR A 26 38.61 -28.27 2.11
C TYR A 26 39.44 -27.96 3.37
N VAL A 27 38.71 -27.79 4.50
CA VAL A 27 39.32 -27.59 5.83
C VAL A 27 38.61 -28.46 6.84
N GLU A 28 39.29 -28.99 7.81
CA GLU A 28 38.76 -29.81 8.90
C GLU A 28 38.60 -28.99 10.17
N VAL A 29 37.77 -29.51 11.09
CA VAL A 29 37.64 -28.90 12.41
C VAL A 29 38.98 -29.00 13.15
N GLY A 30 39.52 -27.86 13.57
CA GLY A 30 40.85 -27.78 14.23
C GLY A 30 42.02 -27.50 13.29
N SER A 31 41.79 -27.33 11.96
CA SER A 31 42.84 -26.85 11.05
C SER A 31 43.33 -25.47 11.46
N GLU A 32 44.64 -25.28 11.52
CA GLU A 32 45.25 -23.96 11.72
C GLU A 32 45.07 -23.11 10.46
N LEU A 33 44.57 -21.88 10.64
CA LEU A 33 44.35 -20.91 9.58
C LEU A 33 45.19 -19.66 9.86
N GLU A 34 45.97 -19.24 8.87
CA GLU A 34 46.73 -17.99 8.95
C GLU A 34 45.89 -16.79 8.52
N LEU A 35 45.81 -15.78 9.38
CA LEU A 35 45.10 -14.53 9.06
C LEU A 35 45.89 -13.70 8.07
N GLN A 36 45.46 -13.65 6.81
CA GLN A 36 46.15 -12.90 5.76
C GLN A 36 45.83 -11.40 5.81
N LYS A 37 44.55 -11.04 6.01
CA LYS A 37 44.10 -9.65 5.98
C LYS A 37 42.76 -9.47 6.66
N LEU A 38 42.62 -8.39 7.45
CA LEU A 38 41.34 -7.87 7.93
C LEU A 38 40.84 -6.81 6.96
N ILE A 39 39.60 -7.00 6.46
CA ILE A 39 38.93 -6.05 5.57
C ILE A 39 37.70 -5.51 6.30
N PRO A 40 37.83 -4.39 7.04
CA PRO A 40 36.68 -3.76 7.69
C PRO A 40 35.76 -3.20 6.62
N SER A 41 34.43 -3.43 6.78
CA SER A 41 33.40 -2.85 5.93
C SER A 41 32.25 -2.35 6.77
N GLN A 42 31.75 -1.18 6.41
CA GLN A 42 30.55 -0.61 7.04
C GLN A 42 29.35 -0.91 6.17
N HIS A 43 28.29 -1.44 6.79
CA HIS A 43 27.03 -1.75 6.12
C HIS A 43 25.89 -1.05 6.85
N PHE A 44 24.97 -0.50 6.08
CA PHE A 44 23.74 0.10 6.59
C PHE A 44 22.55 -0.74 6.17
N THR A 45 21.60 -0.91 7.08
CA THR A 45 20.30 -1.50 6.73
C THR A 45 19.56 -0.55 5.79
N LYS A 46 18.86 -1.12 4.84
CA LYS A 46 18.00 -0.37 3.91
C LYS A 46 16.53 -0.59 4.30
N PRO A 47 15.67 0.42 4.15
CA PRO A 47 14.24 0.25 4.33
C PRO A 47 13.71 -0.78 3.32
N PRO A 48 12.51 -1.37 3.58
CA PRO A 48 11.83 -2.23 2.62
C PRO A 48 11.70 -1.53 1.27
N ALA A 49 11.86 -2.28 0.19
CA ALA A 49 11.66 -1.72 -1.15
C ALA A 49 10.18 -1.43 -1.39
N ARG A 50 9.87 -0.36 -2.15
CA ARG A 50 8.50 -0.10 -2.59
C ARG A 50 7.96 -1.26 -3.40
N TYR A 51 6.66 -1.49 -3.32
CA TYR A 51 6.01 -2.55 -4.07
C TYR A 51 6.15 -2.33 -5.57
N SER A 52 6.43 -3.41 -6.28
CA SER A 52 6.14 -3.55 -7.71
C SER A 52 4.80 -4.27 -7.85
N GLU A 53 4.23 -4.29 -9.05
CA GLU A 53 3.00 -5.04 -9.33
C GLU A 53 3.10 -6.49 -8.83
N ALA A 54 4.14 -7.22 -9.22
CA ALA A 54 4.33 -8.60 -8.80
C ALA A 54 4.50 -8.76 -7.28
N SER A 55 5.16 -7.82 -6.60
CA SER A 55 5.34 -7.92 -5.14
C SER A 55 4.08 -7.49 -4.38
N LEU A 56 3.27 -6.60 -4.94
CA LEU A 56 1.96 -6.25 -4.39
C LEU A 56 0.99 -7.42 -4.49
N VAL A 57 0.91 -8.08 -5.65
CA VAL A 57 0.10 -9.31 -5.83
C VAL A 57 0.49 -10.37 -4.81
N LYS A 58 1.79 -10.63 -4.62
CA LYS A 58 2.26 -11.58 -3.60
C LYS A 58 1.85 -11.21 -2.18
N GLU A 59 1.84 -9.93 -1.85
CA GLU A 59 1.42 -9.49 -0.52
C GLU A 59 -0.09 -9.62 -0.35
N LEU A 60 -0.90 -9.31 -1.37
CA LEU A 60 -2.34 -9.54 -1.38
C LEU A 60 -2.67 -11.02 -1.21
N GLU A 61 -2.03 -11.88 -2.00
CA GLU A 61 -2.17 -13.35 -1.91
C GLU A 61 -1.80 -13.87 -0.51
N LYS A 62 -0.67 -13.42 0.03
CA LYS A 62 -0.23 -13.80 1.38
C LYS A 62 -1.24 -13.42 2.47
N ARG A 63 -1.96 -12.33 2.28
CA ARG A 63 -2.99 -11.84 3.22
C ARG A 63 -4.39 -12.38 2.93
N GLY A 64 -4.58 -13.17 1.88
CA GLY A 64 -5.89 -13.67 1.46
C GLY A 64 -6.81 -12.61 0.86
N ILE A 65 -6.26 -11.47 0.44
CA ILE A 65 -7.00 -10.33 -0.11
C ILE A 65 -7.08 -10.45 -1.64
N GLY A 66 -8.29 -10.53 -2.17
CA GLY A 66 -8.52 -10.75 -3.60
C GLY A 66 -8.26 -12.20 -4.04
N ARG A 67 -8.45 -12.45 -5.31
CA ARG A 67 -8.24 -13.75 -5.97
C ARG A 67 -7.52 -13.52 -7.30
N PRO A 68 -6.96 -14.55 -7.95
CA PRO A 68 -6.26 -14.38 -9.23
C PRO A 68 -7.06 -13.61 -10.28
N SER A 69 -8.38 -13.77 -10.30
CA SER A 69 -9.29 -13.07 -11.22
C SER A 69 -9.43 -11.56 -10.91
N THR A 70 -9.15 -11.11 -9.69
CA THR A 70 -9.38 -9.72 -9.26
C THR A 70 -8.11 -8.90 -9.07
N TYR A 71 -6.92 -9.50 -9.00
CA TYR A 71 -5.68 -8.74 -8.76
C TYR A 71 -5.43 -7.66 -9.81
N ALA A 72 -5.65 -7.97 -11.09
CA ALA A 72 -5.43 -7.00 -12.15
C ALA A 72 -6.39 -5.80 -12.05
N SER A 73 -7.67 -6.04 -11.73
CA SER A 73 -8.66 -4.97 -11.57
C SER A 73 -8.40 -4.13 -10.31
N ILE A 74 -7.93 -4.72 -9.21
CA ILE A 74 -7.51 -3.99 -8.01
C ILE A 74 -6.38 -3.02 -8.36
N ILE A 75 -5.35 -3.52 -9.05
CA ILE A 75 -4.18 -2.72 -9.41
C ILE A 75 -4.54 -1.60 -10.39
N SER A 76 -5.38 -1.86 -11.40
CA SER A 76 -5.82 -0.80 -12.31
C SER A 76 -6.67 0.24 -11.59
N THR A 77 -7.58 -0.19 -10.72
CA THR A 77 -8.47 0.73 -9.98
C THR A 77 -7.70 1.75 -9.13
N ILE A 78 -6.68 1.33 -8.40
CA ILE A 78 -5.89 2.25 -7.57
C ILE A 78 -5.07 3.23 -8.40
N GLN A 79 -4.66 2.85 -9.61
CA GLN A 79 -3.99 3.74 -10.57
C GLN A 79 -4.97 4.70 -11.25
N ASP A 80 -6.08 4.17 -11.77
CA ASP A 80 -7.10 4.95 -12.50
C ASP A 80 -7.74 6.03 -11.62
N ARG A 81 -7.87 5.74 -10.32
CA ARG A 81 -8.36 6.71 -9.33
C ARG A 81 -7.28 7.68 -8.83
N GLY A 82 -6.04 7.57 -9.30
CA GLY A 82 -4.94 8.42 -8.88
C GLY A 82 -4.53 8.25 -7.42
N TYR A 83 -4.80 7.09 -6.82
CA TYR A 83 -4.37 6.80 -5.44
C TYR A 83 -2.89 6.44 -5.38
N VAL A 84 -2.36 5.88 -6.46
CA VAL A 84 -0.96 5.57 -6.65
C VAL A 84 -0.52 5.95 -8.05
N ARG A 85 0.77 6.28 -8.20
CA ARG A 85 1.44 6.38 -9.50
C ARG A 85 2.51 5.29 -9.62
N VAL A 86 2.81 4.91 -10.84
CA VAL A 86 3.87 3.95 -11.13
C VAL A 86 5.05 4.67 -11.74
N GLU A 87 6.20 4.56 -11.09
CA GLU A 87 7.46 5.10 -11.58
C GLU A 87 8.55 4.04 -11.47
N SER A 88 9.28 3.82 -12.55
CA SER A 88 10.32 2.78 -12.62
C SER A 88 9.84 1.40 -12.13
N ARG A 89 8.62 1.00 -12.49
CA ARG A 89 7.92 -0.23 -12.08
C ARG A 89 7.71 -0.35 -10.57
N ARG A 90 7.61 0.76 -9.84
CA ARG A 90 7.33 0.82 -8.41
C ARG A 90 6.13 1.70 -8.15
N PHE A 91 5.30 1.30 -7.18
CA PHE A 91 4.17 2.09 -6.73
C PHE A 91 4.61 3.16 -5.76
N TYR A 92 4.06 4.35 -5.95
CA TYR A 92 4.20 5.50 -5.05
C TYR A 92 2.79 5.94 -4.67
N ALA A 93 2.53 6.01 -3.37
CA ALA A 93 1.27 6.55 -2.88
C ALA A 93 1.18 8.03 -3.26
N GLU A 94 0.02 8.44 -3.76
CA GLU A 94 -0.29 9.82 -4.06
C GLU A 94 -1.11 10.45 -2.92
N LYS A 95 -1.10 11.76 -2.83
CA LYS A 95 -1.79 12.46 -1.74
C LYS A 95 -3.30 12.18 -1.71
N MET A 96 -3.90 11.96 -2.87
CA MET A 96 -5.30 11.53 -2.97
C MET A 96 -5.51 10.17 -2.29
N GLY A 97 -4.63 9.20 -2.52
CA GLY A 97 -4.70 7.89 -1.89
C GLY A 97 -4.59 7.98 -0.36
N GLU A 98 -3.64 8.77 0.15
CA GLU A 98 -3.49 9.00 1.59
C GLU A 98 -4.77 9.59 2.20
N ILE A 99 -5.31 10.68 1.62
CA ILE A 99 -6.53 11.35 2.12
C ILE A 99 -7.72 10.38 2.14
N VAL A 100 -7.91 9.59 1.08
CA VAL A 100 -9.01 8.62 1.01
C VAL A 100 -8.84 7.52 2.04
N THR A 101 -7.62 6.99 2.20
CA THR A 101 -7.32 5.94 3.18
C THR A 101 -7.55 6.44 4.60
N ASP A 102 -7.01 7.61 4.95
CA ASP A 102 -7.19 8.21 6.28
C ASP A 102 -8.69 8.36 6.62
N ARG A 103 -9.48 8.86 5.68
CA ARG A 103 -10.93 9.03 5.89
C ARG A 103 -11.69 7.73 6.03
N LEU A 104 -11.35 6.72 5.25
CA LEU A 104 -11.96 5.40 5.37
C LEU A 104 -11.55 4.72 6.68
N GLU A 105 -10.31 4.88 7.11
CA GLU A 105 -9.84 4.33 8.39
C GLU A 105 -10.51 5.01 9.59
N GLU A 106 -10.78 6.32 9.52
CA GLU A 106 -11.50 7.05 10.56
C GLU A 106 -12.96 6.61 10.71
N ASN A 107 -13.66 6.34 9.61
CA ASN A 107 -15.11 6.15 9.61
C ASN A 107 -15.56 4.70 9.36
N PHE A 108 -14.71 3.88 8.72
CA PHE A 108 -15.01 2.51 8.31
C PHE A 108 -13.85 1.59 8.66
N ARG A 109 -13.43 1.62 9.90
CA ARG A 109 -12.23 0.93 10.37
C ARG A 109 -12.25 -0.56 10.12
N GLU A 110 -13.40 -1.21 10.31
CA GLU A 110 -13.56 -2.65 10.07
C GLU A 110 -13.37 -3.00 8.59
N LEU A 111 -13.93 -2.19 7.68
CA LEU A 111 -13.75 -2.39 6.22
C LEU A 111 -12.29 -2.21 5.78
N MET A 112 -11.51 -1.40 6.51
CA MET A 112 -10.09 -1.18 6.23
C MET A 112 -9.19 -2.26 6.84
N ASN A 113 -9.77 -3.17 7.64
CA ASN A 113 -9.03 -4.28 8.24
C ASN A 113 -8.74 -5.35 7.18
N TYR A 114 -7.47 -5.73 7.04
CA TYR A 114 -7.05 -6.78 6.11
C TYR A 114 -7.73 -8.14 6.40
N ASP A 115 -7.89 -8.47 7.68
CA ASP A 115 -8.52 -9.73 8.08
C ASP A 115 -10.02 -9.75 7.74
N PHE A 116 -10.69 -8.60 7.76
CA PHE A 116 -12.08 -8.48 7.32
C PHE A 116 -12.20 -8.84 5.84
N THR A 117 -11.37 -8.23 4.99
CA THR A 117 -11.39 -8.52 3.54
C THR A 117 -11.06 -9.98 3.26
N ALA A 118 -10.07 -10.56 3.96
CA ALA A 118 -9.72 -11.97 3.82
C ALA A 118 -10.90 -12.89 4.22
N ARG A 119 -11.57 -12.62 5.36
CA ARG A 119 -12.75 -13.39 5.77
C ARG A 119 -13.90 -13.30 4.78
N MET A 120 -14.13 -12.11 4.18
CA MET A 120 -15.14 -11.94 3.13
C MET A 120 -14.83 -12.80 1.91
N GLU A 121 -13.59 -12.79 1.44
CA GLU A 121 -13.15 -13.63 0.32
C GLU A 121 -13.31 -15.13 0.63
N ASP A 122 -12.96 -15.55 1.84
CA ASP A 122 -13.14 -16.95 2.28
C ASP A 122 -14.63 -17.31 2.38
N GLY A 123 -15.50 -16.40 2.83
CA GLY A 123 -16.95 -16.56 2.83
C GLY A 123 -17.50 -16.78 1.43
N LEU A 124 -17.03 -15.99 0.45
CA LEU A 124 -17.42 -16.16 -0.96
C LEU A 124 -16.93 -17.50 -1.54
N ASP A 125 -15.75 -17.98 -1.14
CA ASP A 125 -15.26 -19.31 -1.51
C ASP A 125 -16.14 -20.42 -0.91
N GLN A 126 -16.64 -20.27 0.34
CA GLN A 126 -17.60 -21.20 0.94
C GLN A 126 -18.91 -21.23 0.15
N VAL A 127 -19.40 -20.07 -0.30
CA VAL A 127 -20.60 -20.01 -1.17
C VAL A 127 -20.33 -20.73 -2.51
N ALA A 128 -19.19 -20.49 -3.14
CA ALA A 128 -18.82 -21.12 -4.40
C ALA A 128 -18.74 -22.66 -4.29
N ASN A 129 -18.36 -23.17 -3.11
CA ASN A 129 -18.30 -24.61 -2.83
C ASN A 129 -19.60 -25.19 -2.26
N ASN A 130 -20.69 -24.44 -2.22
CA ASN A 130 -21.99 -24.82 -1.63
C ASN A 130 -21.91 -25.15 -0.12
N HIS A 131 -20.98 -24.56 0.62
CA HIS A 131 -20.83 -24.71 2.05
C HIS A 131 -21.49 -23.58 2.84
N ALA A 132 -21.88 -22.48 2.21
CA ALA A 132 -22.58 -21.34 2.81
C ALA A 132 -23.64 -20.79 1.86
N GLU A 133 -24.69 -20.22 2.47
CA GLU A 133 -25.74 -19.50 1.74
C GLU A 133 -25.29 -18.05 1.46
N TRP A 134 -25.33 -17.65 0.18
CA TRP A 134 -24.88 -16.32 -0.22
C TRP A 134 -25.62 -15.17 0.44
N LYS A 135 -26.93 -15.36 0.73
CA LYS A 135 -27.73 -14.36 1.41
C LYS A 135 -27.25 -14.12 2.84
N ALA A 136 -26.89 -15.20 3.57
CA ALA A 136 -26.38 -15.07 4.92
C ALA A 136 -25.08 -14.28 4.98
N VAL A 137 -24.16 -14.53 4.03
CA VAL A 137 -22.89 -13.77 3.92
C VAL A 137 -23.15 -12.29 3.63
N LEU A 138 -24.11 -11.97 2.75
CA LEU A 138 -24.45 -10.60 2.44
C LEU A 138 -25.19 -9.90 3.58
N ASP A 139 -26.11 -10.58 4.27
CA ASP A 139 -26.87 -10.02 5.39
C ASP A 139 -25.94 -9.68 6.56
N GLU A 140 -24.97 -10.54 6.87
CA GLU A 140 -23.96 -10.27 7.90
C GLU A 140 -23.12 -9.03 7.55
N PHE A 141 -22.59 -8.97 6.34
CA PHE A 141 -21.85 -7.79 5.84
C PHE A 141 -22.69 -6.52 5.88
N PHE A 142 -23.93 -6.60 5.38
CA PHE A 142 -24.80 -5.42 5.27
C PHE A 142 -25.21 -4.88 6.62
N ALA A 143 -25.41 -5.73 7.62
CA ALA A 143 -25.75 -5.30 8.98
C ALA A 143 -24.63 -4.44 9.58
N GLU A 144 -23.40 -4.91 9.56
CA GLU A 144 -22.23 -4.17 10.06
C GLU A 144 -21.98 -2.88 9.27
N PHE A 145 -22.06 -2.97 7.93
CA PHE A 145 -21.85 -1.82 7.05
C PHE A 145 -22.90 -0.73 7.25
N SER A 146 -24.19 -1.11 7.39
CA SER A 146 -25.28 -0.16 7.59
C SER A 146 -25.12 0.63 8.89
N GLU A 147 -24.71 -0.01 9.98
CA GLU A 147 -24.47 0.66 11.25
C GLU A 147 -23.34 1.70 11.15
N GLN A 148 -22.25 1.33 10.46
CA GLN A 148 -21.13 2.26 10.22
C GLN A 148 -21.55 3.42 9.31
N LEU A 149 -22.35 3.13 8.27
CA LEU A 149 -22.86 4.14 7.35
C LEU A 149 -23.77 5.13 8.06
N GLU A 150 -24.76 4.65 8.83
CA GLU A 150 -25.65 5.50 9.63
C GLU A 150 -24.86 6.38 10.61
N THR A 151 -23.78 5.84 11.18
CA THR A 151 -22.90 6.62 12.06
C THR A 151 -22.13 7.68 11.28
N ALA A 152 -21.60 7.34 10.11
CA ALA A 152 -20.86 8.28 9.26
C ALA A 152 -21.75 9.41 8.70
N GLU A 153 -23.05 9.17 8.50
CA GLU A 153 -24.02 10.15 8.01
C GLU A 153 -24.50 11.15 9.07
N LYS A 154 -24.25 10.91 10.35
CA LYS A 154 -24.62 11.85 11.43
C LYS A 154 -23.86 13.17 11.30
N ASP A 155 -24.32 14.18 12.04
CA ASP A 155 -23.56 15.43 12.15
C ASP A 155 -22.15 15.17 12.73
N PRO A 156 -21.12 15.84 12.20
CA PRO A 156 -19.76 15.72 12.74
C PRO A 156 -19.64 15.98 14.24
N GLU A 157 -20.51 16.82 14.81
CA GLU A 157 -20.57 17.07 16.26
C GLU A 157 -21.16 15.88 17.03
N GLU A 158 -21.95 15.03 16.38
CA GLU A 158 -22.55 13.80 16.91
C GLU A 158 -21.73 12.53 16.59
N GLY A 159 -20.52 12.70 16.07
CA GLY A 159 -19.61 11.60 15.72
C GLY A 159 -19.66 11.14 14.26
N GLY A 160 -20.37 11.88 13.41
CA GLY A 160 -20.43 11.60 11.97
C GLY A 160 -19.15 12.00 11.21
N MET A 161 -19.13 11.67 9.93
CA MET A 161 -17.97 11.92 9.06
C MET A 161 -17.72 13.43 8.90
N ARG A 162 -16.55 13.89 9.29
CA ARG A 162 -16.16 15.28 9.13
C ARG A 162 -16.10 15.67 7.65
N PRO A 163 -16.52 16.89 7.26
CA PRO A 163 -16.33 17.39 5.91
C PRO A 163 -14.87 17.33 5.50
N ASN A 164 -14.62 17.18 4.20
CA ASN A 164 -13.25 17.15 3.67
C ASN A 164 -12.55 18.49 3.94
N GLN A 165 -11.67 18.52 4.92
CA GLN A 165 -10.94 19.72 5.31
C GLN A 165 -9.68 19.89 4.46
N MET A 166 -9.35 21.17 4.21
CA MET A 166 -8.11 21.52 3.54
C MET A 166 -6.92 21.13 4.40
N VAL A 167 -6.01 20.31 3.87
CA VAL A 167 -4.75 20.00 4.55
C VAL A 167 -3.79 21.19 4.36
N MET A 168 -3.54 21.93 5.43
CA MET A 168 -2.69 23.13 5.38
C MET A 168 -1.24 22.78 5.08
N THR A 169 -0.61 23.59 4.23
CA THR A 169 0.81 23.47 3.91
C THR A 169 1.60 24.66 4.49
N SER A 170 2.92 24.58 4.43
CA SER A 170 3.81 25.70 4.77
C SER A 170 3.91 26.76 3.67
N ILE A 171 3.32 26.53 2.51
CA ILE A 171 3.43 27.42 1.32
C ILE A 171 2.54 28.63 1.51
N ASP A 172 3.08 29.81 1.25
CA ASP A 172 2.32 31.07 1.30
C ASP A 172 1.67 31.37 -0.07
N CYS A 173 0.44 31.87 -0.03
CA CYS A 173 -0.27 32.30 -1.21
C CYS A 173 0.41 33.53 -1.83
N PRO A 174 0.79 33.49 -3.12
CA PRO A 174 1.49 34.61 -3.76
C PRO A 174 0.64 35.88 -3.88
N THR A 175 -0.69 35.77 -3.77
CA THR A 175 -1.62 36.88 -3.92
C THR A 175 -1.96 37.57 -2.61
N CYS A 176 -2.15 36.80 -1.51
CA CYS A 176 -2.65 37.36 -0.25
C CYS A 176 -1.81 36.98 0.99
N GLY A 177 -0.72 36.25 0.83
CA GLY A 177 0.18 35.86 1.92
C GLY A 177 -0.38 34.83 2.92
N ARG A 178 -1.65 34.38 2.77
CA ARG A 178 -2.21 33.34 3.62
C ARG A 178 -1.65 31.97 3.22
N LYS A 179 -1.68 31.02 4.12
CA LYS A 179 -1.24 29.65 3.81
C LYS A 179 -2.10 29.01 2.74
N MET A 180 -1.47 28.27 1.83
CA MET A 180 -2.14 27.39 0.90
C MET A 180 -2.39 26.02 1.53
N GLY A 181 -3.41 25.34 1.09
CA GLY A 181 -3.72 24.00 1.53
C GLY A 181 -4.08 23.09 0.36
N ILE A 182 -3.89 21.80 0.58
CA ILE A 182 -4.28 20.76 -0.36
C ILE A 182 -5.78 20.59 -0.30
N ARG A 183 -6.44 20.69 -1.44
CA ARG A 183 -7.87 20.47 -1.64
C ARG A 183 -8.08 19.37 -2.66
N THR A 184 -9.22 18.71 -2.58
CA THR A 184 -9.63 17.67 -3.51
C THR A 184 -10.70 18.20 -4.45
N ALA A 185 -10.64 17.78 -5.70
CA ALA A 185 -11.67 17.99 -6.72
C ALA A 185 -11.88 16.68 -7.49
N SER A 186 -12.88 16.66 -8.37
CA SER A 186 -13.16 15.49 -9.23
C SER A 186 -11.96 15.09 -10.12
N THR A 187 -11.08 16.04 -10.43
CA THR A 187 -9.90 15.85 -11.28
C THR A 187 -8.63 15.53 -10.48
N GLY A 188 -8.70 15.43 -9.16
CA GLY A 188 -7.54 15.15 -8.30
C GLY A 188 -7.35 16.16 -7.18
N VAL A 189 -6.12 16.29 -6.69
CA VAL A 189 -5.72 17.24 -5.64
C VAL A 189 -5.07 18.47 -6.24
N PHE A 190 -5.30 19.63 -5.62
CA PHE A 190 -4.68 20.88 -6.00
C PHE A 190 -4.37 21.74 -4.77
N LEU A 191 -3.46 22.69 -4.93
CA LEU A 191 -3.18 23.69 -3.92
C LEU A 191 -4.16 24.84 -4.07
N GLY A 192 -4.88 25.17 -3.01
CA GLY A 192 -5.79 26.30 -2.97
C GLY A 192 -5.51 27.23 -1.79
N CYS A 193 -5.75 28.52 -1.96
CA CYS A 193 -5.58 29.47 -0.88
C CYS A 193 -6.62 29.25 0.23
N SER A 194 -6.20 29.27 1.50
CA SER A 194 -7.11 29.19 2.66
C SER A 194 -8.12 30.34 2.69
N GLY A 195 -7.79 31.48 2.09
CA GLY A 195 -8.72 32.61 1.93
C GLY A 195 -9.90 32.36 1.00
N TYR A 196 -9.98 31.22 0.32
CA TYR A 196 -11.15 30.88 -0.51
C TYR A 196 -12.44 30.69 0.31
N ALA A 197 -12.33 30.25 1.55
CA ALA A 197 -13.48 30.03 2.43
C ALA A 197 -14.03 31.33 3.07
N LEU A 198 -13.38 32.47 2.87
CA LEU A 198 -13.80 33.75 3.42
C LEU A 198 -14.97 34.36 2.67
N THR A 199 -15.50 35.46 3.20
CA THR A 199 -16.59 36.23 2.59
C THR A 199 -16.27 36.61 1.16
N PRO A 200 -17.25 36.82 0.28
CA PRO A 200 -17.04 37.12 -1.15
C PRO A 200 -16.11 38.32 -1.40
N LYS A 201 -16.05 39.29 -0.47
CA LYS A 201 -15.21 40.48 -0.57
C LYS A 201 -13.73 40.20 -0.22
N GLU A 202 -13.47 39.21 0.62
CA GLU A 202 -12.13 38.87 1.11
C GLU A 202 -11.58 37.58 0.49
N ARG A 203 -12.39 36.96 -0.35
CA ARG A 203 -12.09 35.65 -0.94
C ARG A 203 -10.89 35.72 -1.90
N CYS A 204 -9.88 34.95 -1.61
CA CYS A 204 -8.76 34.72 -2.53
C CYS A 204 -8.98 33.45 -3.35
N LYS A 205 -8.96 33.56 -4.66
CA LYS A 205 -9.24 32.45 -5.60
C LYS A 205 -7.96 31.82 -6.16
N THR A 206 -6.81 32.11 -5.58
CA THR A 206 -5.52 31.58 -6.06
C THR A 206 -5.46 30.08 -5.86
N THR A 207 -5.12 29.35 -6.92
CA THR A 207 -4.87 27.91 -6.97
C THR A 207 -3.47 27.67 -7.53
#